data_7be0e2f55fb62644505adfe568a9df76
#
_entry.id   7be0e2f55fb62644505adfe568a9df76
#
_cell.length_a   1.000
_cell.length_b   1.000
_cell.length_c   1.000
_cell.angle_alpha   90.00
_cell.angle_beta   90.00
_cell.angle_gamma   90.00
#
_symmetry.space_group_name_H-M   'P 1'
#
loop_
_entity.id
_entity.type
_entity.pdbx_description
1 polymer ?
#
loop_
_entity_poly.entity_id
_entity_poly.type
_entity_poly.pdbx_seq_one_letter_code
_entity_poly.pdbx_strand_id
1 'polypeptide(L)'
;FWIDKGIGCFRMDVIDMIGKIPDQKIVANGPMLHPYLKEMNRATFGDKDLLTVGETWGATPEIAKQYSGPDNEELSMVFQFEQIGLLFQEGQPKWHYAKKRNVPKLKEIFNKWQTELGMDEGWNSLFWNNHDLPRIVSAWGDEQAYRVKSAKALAILLHLMRGTPYIYQGEEIGMTNYPFKSLDEIEDIESINYAKESLEK
;
A
#
# COMPACT_ATOMS: atom_id res chain seq x y z
N PHE A 1 -11.81 13.11 19.54
CA PHE A 1 -10.92 12.74 20.67
C PHE A 1 -9.44 12.83 20.27
N TRP A 2 -8.95 12.04 19.28
CA TRP A 2 -7.53 12.04 18.92
C TRP A 2 -7.08 13.37 18.32
N ILE A 3 -7.93 14.01 17.52
CA ILE A 3 -7.69 15.35 16.98
C ILE A 3 -7.47 16.36 18.12
N ASP A 4 -8.31 16.31 19.15
CA ASP A 4 -8.20 17.18 20.33
C ASP A 4 -6.93 16.91 21.15
N LYS A 5 -6.27 15.78 20.93
CA LYS A 5 -4.96 15.43 21.50
C LYS A 5 -3.78 15.87 20.65
N GLY A 6 -4.03 16.52 19.52
CA GLY A 6 -2.99 17.05 18.64
C GLY A 6 -2.44 16.06 17.62
N ILE A 7 -3.20 14.99 17.27
CA ILE A 7 -2.82 14.12 16.17
C ILE A 7 -2.87 14.90 14.85
N GLY A 8 -1.80 14.83 14.06
CA GLY A 8 -1.67 15.51 12.76
C GLY A 8 -1.93 14.64 11.55
N CYS A 9 -2.17 13.33 11.74
CA CYS A 9 -2.36 12.40 10.62
C CYS A 9 -3.20 11.20 11.02
N PHE A 10 -3.96 10.66 10.06
CA PHE A 10 -4.65 9.36 10.18
C PHE A 10 -4.33 8.47 8.98
N ARG A 11 -3.85 7.26 9.25
CA ARG A 11 -3.84 6.16 8.28
C ARG A 11 -5.06 5.29 8.53
N MET A 12 -5.86 5.08 7.50
CA MET A 12 -7.13 4.36 7.57
C MET A 12 -7.00 2.99 6.92
N ASP A 13 -7.07 1.98 7.75
CA ASP A 13 -6.93 0.58 7.38
C ASP A 13 -8.09 0.13 6.51
N VAL A 14 -7.80 -0.55 5.39
CA VAL A 14 -8.77 -1.10 4.41
C VAL A 14 -10.00 -0.23 4.21
N ILE A 15 -9.79 1.06 4.05
CA ILE A 15 -10.87 2.07 4.05
C ILE A 15 -11.87 1.88 2.90
N ASP A 16 -11.46 1.24 1.81
CA ASP A 16 -12.31 0.90 0.67
C ASP A 16 -13.42 -0.12 1.00
N MET A 17 -13.35 -0.77 2.17
CA MET A 17 -14.31 -1.76 2.61
C MET A 17 -15.48 -1.21 3.44
N ILE A 18 -15.47 0.06 3.86
CA ILE A 18 -16.55 0.60 4.73
C ILE A 18 -17.92 0.67 4.04
N GLY A 19 -17.94 0.74 2.71
CA GLY A 19 -19.16 0.74 1.90
C GLY A 19 -19.59 -0.62 1.37
N LYS A 20 -19.08 -1.74 1.92
CA LYS A 20 -19.38 -3.10 1.44
C LYS A 20 -20.85 -3.47 1.55
N ILE A 21 -21.31 -4.32 0.61
CA ILE A 21 -22.67 -4.90 0.60
C ILE A 21 -22.52 -6.43 0.56
N PRO A 22 -22.55 -7.11 1.72
CA PRO A 22 -22.29 -8.55 1.81
C PRO A 22 -23.23 -9.41 0.95
N ASP A 23 -24.53 -9.10 0.95
CA ASP A 23 -25.54 -9.85 0.20
C ASP A 23 -25.32 -9.79 -1.32
N GLN A 24 -24.67 -8.74 -1.81
CA GLN A 24 -24.29 -8.58 -3.22
C GLN A 24 -22.84 -9.00 -3.51
N LYS A 25 -22.11 -9.50 -2.49
CA LYS A 25 -20.69 -9.83 -2.58
C LYS A 25 -19.78 -8.64 -2.99
N ILE A 26 -20.23 -7.41 -2.73
CA ILE A 26 -19.44 -6.20 -2.90
C ILE A 26 -18.62 -6.01 -1.63
N VAL A 27 -17.32 -6.28 -1.70
CA VAL A 27 -16.42 -6.24 -0.53
C VAL A 27 -15.66 -4.93 -0.40
N ALA A 28 -15.41 -4.23 -1.50
CA ALA A 28 -14.70 -2.95 -1.54
C ALA A 28 -15.31 -2.02 -2.60
N ASN A 29 -15.04 -0.72 -2.49
CA ASN A 29 -15.52 0.31 -3.40
C ASN A 29 -17.05 0.27 -3.64
N GLY A 30 -17.81 -0.05 -2.59
CA GLY A 30 -19.28 -0.08 -2.67
C GLY A 30 -19.89 1.32 -2.81
N PRO A 31 -21.16 1.42 -3.23
CA PRO A 31 -21.79 2.68 -3.61
C PRO A 31 -21.91 3.70 -2.47
N MET A 32 -21.86 3.27 -1.22
CA MET A 32 -21.92 4.15 -0.05
C MET A 32 -20.56 4.60 0.46
N LEU A 33 -19.47 4.13 -0.14
CA LEU A 33 -18.12 4.43 0.31
C LEU A 33 -17.83 5.94 0.32
N HIS A 34 -17.94 6.60 -0.81
CA HIS A 34 -17.69 8.03 -0.94
C HIS A 34 -18.66 8.90 -0.12
N PRO A 35 -19.99 8.61 -0.07
CA PRO A 35 -20.88 9.26 0.89
C PRO A 35 -20.40 9.17 2.34
N TYR A 36 -19.95 7.99 2.81
CA TYR A 36 -19.44 7.82 4.18
C TYR A 36 -18.13 8.56 4.42
N LEU A 37 -17.21 8.58 3.44
CA LEU A 37 -15.97 9.33 3.55
C LEU A 37 -16.21 10.83 3.66
N LYS A 38 -17.12 11.40 2.86
CA LYS A 38 -17.51 12.80 2.94
C LYS A 38 -18.19 13.14 4.27
N GLU A 39 -19.04 12.26 4.77
CA GLU A 39 -19.65 12.42 6.10
C GLU A 39 -18.58 12.44 7.19
N MET A 40 -17.65 11.48 7.16
CA MET A 40 -16.54 11.40 8.11
C MET A 40 -15.64 12.64 8.03
N ASN A 41 -15.26 13.08 6.83
CA ASN A 41 -14.46 14.28 6.62
C ASN A 41 -15.13 15.49 7.28
N ARG A 42 -16.38 15.80 6.89
CA ARG A 42 -17.14 16.94 7.40
C ARG A 42 -17.38 16.90 8.90
N ALA A 43 -17.59 15.71 9.46
CA ALA A 43 -17.86 15.54 10.90
C ALA A 43 -16.60 15.59 11.77
N THR A 44 -15.39 15.43 11.21
CA THR A 44 -14.18 15.21 12.02
C THR A 44 -12.99 16.10 11.65
N PHE A 45 -12.45 15.98 10.45
CA PHE A 45 -11.16 16.58 10.09
C PHE A 45 -11.19 17.53 8.88
N GLY A 46 -12.32 17.73 8.23
CA GLY A 46 -12.40 18.49 6.98
C GLY A 46 -12.01 19.98 7.12
N ASP A 47 -12.15 20.54 8.31
CA ASP A 47 -11.74 21.92 8.64
C ASP A 47 -10.39 21.99 9.38
N LYS A 48 -9.66 20.89 9.46
CA LYS A 48 -8.40 20.78 10.19
C LYS A 48 -7.21 20.63 9.22
N ASP A 49 -6.07 21.15 9.61
CA ASP A 49 -4.79 20.92 8.92
C ASP A 49 -4.25 19.53 9.31
N LEU A 50 -4.85 18.49 8.75
CA LEU A 50 -4.51 17.09 8.99
C LEU A 50 -4.24 16.37 7.69
N LEU A 51 -3.25 15.48 7.72
CA LEU A 51 -3.01 14.56 6.62
C LEU A 51 -3.82 13.27 6.84
N THR A 52 -4.50 12.82 5.80
CA THR A 52 -5.24 11.57 5.82
C THR A 52 -4.82 10.66 4.67
N VAL A 53 -4.53 9.40 4.97
CA VAL A 53 -4.15 8.43 3.95
C VAL A 53 -4.96 7.14 4.12
N GLY A 54 -5.59 6.69 3.03
CA GLY A 54 -6.37 5.45 2.99
C GLY A 54 -5.59 4.29 2.42
N GLU A 55 -5.76 3.12 2.98
CA GLU A 55 -5.29 1.88 2.36
C GLU A 55 -6.36 1.34 1.42
N THR A 56 -6.02 1.19 0.13
CA THR A 56 -6.97 0.76 -0.91
C THR A 56 -6.29 -0.22 -1.87
N TRP A 57 -6.60 -1.50 -1.74
CA TRP A 57 -5.98 -2.55 -2.55
C TRP A 57 -6.43 -2.54 -4.02
N GLY A 58 -7.65 -2.12 -4.29
CA GLY A 58 -8.25 -2.09 -5.62
C GLY A 58 -8.21 -0.73 -6.32
N ALA A 59 -7.42 0.24 -5.84
CA ALA A 59 -7.38 1.56 -6.43
C ALA A 59 -6.75 1.55 -7.83
N THR A 60 -7.42 2.24 -8.76
CA THR A 60 -6.87 2.72 -10.03
C THR A 60 -6.66 4.23 -9.94
N PRO A 61 -5.94 4.88 -10.87
CA PRO A 61 -5.85 6.34 -10.87
C PRO A 61 -7.21 7.03 -10.84
N GLU A 62 -8.21 6.53 -11.60
CA GLU A 62 -9.56 7.08 -11.63
C GLU A 62 -10.27 6.96 -10.26
N ILE A 63 -10.12 5.82 -9.60
CA ILE A 63 -10.65 5.60 -8.25
C ILE A 63 -9.91 6.49 -7.25
N ALA A 64 -8.57 6.57 -7.34
CA ALA A 64 -7.77 7.41 -6.45
C ALA A 64 -8.15 8.89 -6.53
N LYS A 65 -8.51 9.41 -7.72
CA LYS A 65 -9.04 10.76 -7.90
C LYS A 65 -10.32 11.01 -7.10
N GLN A 66 -11.18 10.00 -6.96
CA GLN A 66 -12.41 10.14 -6.19
C GLN A 66 -12.13 10.32 -4.70
N TYR A 67 -11.10 9.66 -4.16
CA TYR A 67 -10.70 9.82 -2.76
C TYR A 67 -9.94 11.12 -2.48
N SER A 68 -9.03 11.50 -3.37
CA SER A 68 -7.99 12.52 -3.08
C SER A 68 -8.01 13.72 -4.03
N GLY A 69 -9.03 13.84 -4.86
CA GLY A 69 -9.23 15.05 -5.68
C GLY A 69 -9.46 16.26 -4.78
N PRO A 70 -8.96 17.45 -5.16
CA PRO A 70 -8.99 18.65 -4.31
C PRO A 70 -10.39 19.09 -3.88
N ASP A 71 -11.40 18.82 -4.70
CA ASP A 71 -12.79 19.18 -4.43
C ASP A 71 -13.64 18.05 -3.83
N ASN A 72 -13.03 16.89 -3.54
CA ASN A 72 -13.80 15.71 -3.14
C ASN A 72 -14.14 15.67 -1.64
N GLU A 73 -13.46 16.42 -0.80
CA GLU A 73 -13.70 16.47 0.65
C GLU A 73 -13.69 15.09 1.31
N GLU A 74 -12.71 14.23 0.94
CA GLU A 74 -12.56 12.89 1.50
C GLU A 74 -11.20 12.73 2.17
N LEU A 75 -10.19 12.26 1.46
CA LEU A 75 -8.85 11.99 2.00
C LEU A 75 -7.78 12.81 1.28
N SER A 76 -6.61 13.00 1.91
CA SER A 76 -5.49 13.67 1.25
C SER A 76 -4.86 12.81 0.16
N MET A 77 -4.81 11.49 0.36
CA MET A 77 -4.24 10.52 -0.58
C MET A 77 -4.62 9.09 -0.23
N VAL A 78 -4.32 8.14 -1.12
CA VAL A 78 -4.49 6.71 -0.86
C VAL A 78 -3.25 5.92 -1.23
N PHE A 79 -3.00 4.82 -0.51
CA PHE A 79 -2.05 3.80 -0.91
C PHE A 79 -2.67 2.92 -2.00
N GLN A 80 -1.97 2.75 -3.10
CA GLN A 80 -2.30 1.81 -4.16
C GLN A 80 -1.27 0.66 -4.16
N PHE A 81 -1.67 -0.53 -4.57
CA PHE A 81 -0.86 -1.75 -4.44
C PHE A 81 -0.50 -2.41 -5.77
N GLU A 82 -0.70 -1.73 -6.90
CA GLU A 82 -0.50 -2.32 -8.22
C GLU A 82 0.95 -2.79 -8.44
N GLN A 83 1.96 -1.98 -8.01
CA GLN A 83 3.37 -2.39 -8.09
C GLN A 83 3.69 -3.55 -7.15
N ILE A 84 2.95 -3.66 -6.03
CA ILE A 84 3.11 -4.75 -5.07
C ILE A 84 2.65 -6.07 -5.67
N GLY A 85 1.62 -6.05 -6.51
CA GLY A 85 1.17 -7.24 -7.24
C GLY A 85 2.28 -7.93 -8.04
N LEU A 86 3.30 -7.18 -8.48
CA LEU A 86 4.46 -7.75 -9.19
C LEU A 86 5.39 -8.60 -8.31
N LEU A 87 5.23 -8.57 -6.99
CA LEU A 87 5.99 -9.42 -6.07
C LEU A 87 5.48 -10.86 -6.08
N PHE A 88 4.26 -11.09 -6.50
CA PHE A 88 3.57 -12.37 -6.40
C PHE A 88 3.40 -13.03 -7.77
N GLN A 89 3.21 -14.34 -7.77
CA GLN A 89 2.86 -15.10 -8.98
C GLN A 89 1.35 -14.92 -9.25
N GLU A 90 1.02 -14.52 -10.46
CA GLU A 90 -0.37 -14.34 -10.89
C GLU A 90 -1.17 -15.63 -10.70
N GLY A 91 -2.36 -15.49 -10.11
CA GLY A 91 -3.27 -16.63 -9.85
C GLY A 91 -2.83 -17.57 -8.73
N GLN A 92 -1.78 -17.23 -7.99
CA GLN A 92 -1.31 -18.01 -6.85
C GLN A 92 -1.55 -17.27 -5.52
N PRO A 93 -1.62 -17.98 -4.38
CA PRO A 93 -1.68 -17.36 -3.06
C PRO A 93 -0.49 -16.42 -2.78
N LYS A 94 -0.67 -15.46 -1.89
CA LYS A 94 0.31 -14.40 -1.58
C LYS A 94 1.69 -14.91 -1.11
N TRP A 95 1.83 -16.16 -0.71
CA TRP A 95 3.12 -16.77 -0.34
C TRP A 95 3.95 -17.25 -1.54
N HIS A 96 3.38 -17.20 -2.75
CA HIS A 96 4.08 -17.56 -3.98
C HIS A 96 4.69 -16.33 -4.63
N TYR A 97 5.94 -16.04 -4.31
CA TYR A 97 6.66 -14.90 -4.87
C TYR A 97 7.07 -15.11 -6.33
N ALA A 98 7.06 -14.04 -7.10
CA ALA A 98 7.54 -14.04 -8.47
C ALA A 98 9.05 -14.32 -8.51
N LYS A 99 9.45 -15.30 -9.34
CA LYS A 99 10.87 -15.70 -9.50
C LYS A 99 11.70 -14.67 -10.27
N LYS A 100 11.04 -13.87 -11.12
CA LYS A 100 11.71 -12.83 -11.94
C LYS A 100 11.07 -11.49 -11.71
N ARG A 101 11.90 -10.45 -11.66
CA ARG A 101 11.46 -9.06 -11.55
C ARG A 101 10.99 -8.54 -12.91
N ASN A 102 9.76 -8.06 -12.99
CA ASN A 102 9.20 -7.48 -14.22
C ASN A 102 9.42 -5.96 -14.23
N VAL A 103 10.64 -5.54 -14.50
CA VAL A 103 11.01 -4.12 -14.55
C VAL A 103 10.24 -3.34 -15.61
N PRO A 104 10.02 -3.86 -16.85
CA PRO A 104 9.17 -3.16 -17.82
C PRO A 104 7.77 -2.87 -17.27
N LYS A 105 7.12 -3.86 -16.65
CA LYS A 105 5.78 -3.67 -16.07
C LYS A 105 5.77 -2.70 -14.89
N LEU A 106 6.80 -2.72 -14.05
CA LEU A 106 6.97 -1.73 -12.99
C LEU A 106 7.04 -0.31 -13.55
N LYS A 107 7.79 -0.09 -14.64
CA LYS A 107 7.87 1.20 -15.31
C LYS A 107 6.52 1.64 -15.88
N GLU A 108 5.75 0.74 -16.48
CA GLU A 108 4.41 1.03 -16.97
C GLU A 108 3.49 1.49 -15.83
N ILE A 109 3.48 0.77 -14.70
CA ILE A 109 2.67 1.09 -13.52
C ILE A 109 3.05 2.48 -12.99
N PHE A 110 4.32 2.72 -12.75
CA PHE A 110 4.75 4.02 -12.24
C PHE A 110 4.47 5.15 -13.22
N ASN A 111 4.70 4.95 -14.52
CA ASN A 111 4.35 5.95 -15.52
C ASN A 111 2.86 6.26 -15.50
N LYS A 112 2.00 5.24 -15.47
CA LYS A 112 0.56 5.40 -15.37
C LYS A 112 0.18 6.26 -14.15
N TRP A 113 0.61 5.87 -12.96
CA TRP A 113 0.28 6.60 -11.73
C TRP A 113 0.84 8.02 -11.67
N GLN A 114 2.02 8.26 -12.26
CA GLN A 114 2.61 9.59 -12.33
C GLN A 114 1.94 10.51 -13.37
N THR A 115 1.34 9.94 -14.41
CA THR A 115 0.72 10.71 -15.50
C THR A 115 -0.80 10.84 -15.35
N GLU A 116 -1.49 9.78 -14.92
CA GLU A 116 -2.94 9.74 -14.86
C GLU A 116 -3.50 10.31 -13.54
N LEU A 117 -2.74 10.26 -12.44
CA LEU A 117 -3.07 11.02 -11.24
C LEU A 117 -2.36 12.37 -11.27
N GLY A 118 -2.91 13.32 -12.02
CA GLY A 118 -2.35 14.65 -12.26
C GLY A 118 -2.25 15.51 -10.98
N MET A 119 -1.52 16.63 -11.04
CA MET A 119 -1.31 17.52 -9.88
C MET A 119 -2.61 18.11 -9.35
N ASP A 120 -3.55 18.39 -10.23
CA ASP A 120 -4.83 19.02 -9.89
C ASP A 120 -5.95 17.98 -9.68
N GLU A 121 -5.63 16.69 -9.72
CA GLU A 121 -6.61 15.60 -9.67
C GLU A 121 -6.43 14.68 -8.45
N GLY A 122 -5.30 14.75 -7.77
CA GLY A 122 -5.00 13.95 -6.59
C GLY A 122 -3.49 13.89 -6.27
N TRP A 123 -3.13 13.10 -5.26
CA TRP A 123 -1.77 13.01 -4.79
C TRP A 123 -1.34 11.57 -4.54
N ASN A 124 -0.15 11.18 -5.03
CA ASN A 124 0.38 9.82 -4.87
C ASN A 124 0.95 9.59 -3.48
N SER A 125 0.62 8.46 -2.87
CA SER A 125 1.36 7.88 -1.76
C SER A 125 2.39 6.91 -2.31
N LEU A 126 3.67 7.18 -2.05
CA LEU A 126 4.78 6.40 -2.59
C LEU A 126 5.35 5.49 -1.51
N PHE A 127 5.37 4.18 -1.73
CA PHE A 127 5.94 3.22 -0.79
C PHE A 127 6.43 1.97 -1.50
N TRP A 128 7.38 1.27 -0.87
CA TRP A 128 7.86 -0.02 -1.33
C TRP A 128 7.34 -1.18 -0.50
N ASN A 129 7.24 -1.00 0.80
CA ASN A 129 6.83 -2.04 1.73
C ASN A 129 6.19 -1.44 2.99
N ASN A 130 5.57 -2.31 3.76
CA ASN A 130 4.93 -2.00 5.03
C ASN A 130 5.03 -3.23 5.95
N HIS A 131 4.26 -3.25 7.06
CA HIS A 131 4.24 -4.35 8.01
C HIS A 131 3.64 -5.66 7.45
N ASP A 132 2.88 -5.61 6.35
CA ASP A 132 2.25 -6.78 5.70
C ASP A 132 3.07 -7.33 4.52
N LEU A 133 4.17 -6.66 4.17
CA LEU A 133 4.93 -6.95 2.95
C LEU A 133 6.38 -7.33 3.25
N PRO A 134 7.02 -8.14 2.39
CA PRO A 134 8.43 -8.44 2.53
C PRO A 134 9.27 -7.18 2.38
N ARG A 135 10.46 -7.18 2.99
CA ARG A 135 11.45 -6.11 2.83
C ARG A 135 11.82 -5.93 1.37
N ILE A 136 11.80 -4.71 0.90
CA ILE A 136 11.94 -4.42 -0.54
C ILE A 136 13.31 -4.83 -1.09
N VAL A 137 14.38 -4.75 -0.30
CA VAL A 137 15.71 -5.19 -0.74
C VAL A 137 15.74 -6.69 -1.00
N SER A 138 15.09 -7.48 -0.15
CA SER A 138 14.95 -8.94 -0.38
C SER A 138 14.03 -9.26 -1.54
N ALA A 139 12.95 -8.46 -1.72
CA ALA A 139 11.97 -8.69 -2.75
C ALA A 139 12.43 -8.26 -4.15
N TRP A 140 13.04 -7.09 -4.31
CA TRP A 140 13.43 -6.50 -5.60
C TRP A 140 14.94 -6.35 -5.79
N GLY A 141 15.72 -6.29 -4.72
CA GLY A 141 17.15 -6.08 -4.76
C GLY A 141 17.98 -7.35 -4.73
N ASP A 142 19.26 -7.15 -4.46
CA ASP A 142 20.21 -8.18 -4.07
C ASP A 142 20.57 -7.94 -2.59
N GLU A 143 20.21 -8.87 -1.73
CA GLU A 143 20.41 -8.76 -0.29
C GLU A 143 21.80 -9.23 0.19
N GLN A 144 22.64 -9.69 -0.75
CA GLN A 144 23.99 -10.18 -0.50
C GLN A 144 25.05 -9.14 -0.85
N ALA A 145 25.72 -9.34 -1.99
CA ALA A 145 26.86 -8.52 -2.40
C ALA A 145 26.49 -7.06 -2.73
N TYR A 146 25.28 -6.82 -3.17
CA TYR A 146 24.82 -5.49 -3.61
C TYR A 146 23.72 -4.90 -2.72
N ARG A 147 23.55 -5.35 -1.47
CA ARG A 147 22.50 -4.88 -0.57
C ARG A 147 22.41 -3.35 -0.48
N VAL A 148 23.53 -2.69 -0.21
CA VAL A 148 23.59 -1.22 -0.08
C VAL A 148 23.27 -0.52 -1.39
N LYS A 149 23.78 -1.03 -2.51
CA LYS A 149 23.47 -0.47 -3.83
C LYS A 149 22.01 -0.65 -4.21
N SER A 150 21.44 -1.81 -3.91
CA SER A 150 20.02 -2.11 -4.10
C SER A 150 19.13 -1.18 -3.29
N ALA A 151 19.40 -1.03 -2.00
CA ALA A 151 18.65 -0.13 -1.13
C ALA A 151 18.69 1.32 -1.65
N LYS A 152 19.85 1.81 -2.03
CA LYS A 152 20.01 3.17 -2.61
C LYS A 152 19.27 3.33 -3.95
N ALA A 153 19.34 2.35 -4.83
CA ALA A 153 18.65 2.40 -6.13
C ALA A 153 17.12 2.44 -5.95
N LEU A 154 16.59 1.62 -5.05
CA LEU A 154 15.16 1.58 -4.72
C LEU A 154 14.70 2.89 -4.06
N ALA A 155 15.50 3.44 -3.13
CA ALA A 155 15.21 4.73 -2.51
C ALA A 155 15.21 5.86 -3.54
N ILE A 156 16.20 5.93 -4.42
CA ILE A 156 16.26 6.93 -5.50
C ILE A 156 15.02 6.86 -6.38
N LEU A 157 14.63 5.66 -6.81
CA LEU A 157 13.45 5.49 -7.64
C LEU A 157 12.18 6.00 -6.96
N LEU A 158 11.97 5.66 -5.68
CA LEU A 158 10.79 6.08 -4.95
C LEU A 158 10.77 7.59 -4.68
N HIS A 159 11.85 8.12 -4.12
CA HIS A 159 11.90 9.49 -3.61
C HIS A 159 11.99 10.57 -4.70
N LEU A 160 12.31 10.21 -5.94
CA LEU A 160 12.37 11.16 -7.06
C LEU A 160 11.06 11.18 -7.88
N MET A 161 10.06 10.38 -7.52
CA MET A 161 8.72 10.48 -8.10
C MET A 161 7.89 11.55 -7.40
N ARG A 162 6.86 12.05 -8.09
CA ARG A 162 5.90 13.00 -7.53
C ARG A 162 4.93 12.28 -6.59
N GLY A 163 4.90 12.70 -5.32
CA GLY A 163 4.07 12.13 -4.27
C GLY A 163 4.72 12.25 -2.90
N THR A 164 4.04 11.73 -1.88
CA THR A 164 4.56 11.64 -0.52
C THR A 164 5.22 10.28 -0.31
N PRO A 165 6.55 10.21 -0.08
CA PRO A 165 7.21 8.95 0.19
C PRO A 165 6.98 8.51 1.63
N TYR A 166 6.59 7.25 1.80
CA TYR A 166 6.44 6.57 3.08
C TYR A 166 7.58 5.58 3.24
N ILE A 167 8.40 5.78 4.26
CA ILE A 167 9.57 4.95 4.54
C ILE A 167 9.22 4.01 5.71
N TYR A 168 9.11 2.72 5.42
CA TYR A 168 8.86 1.74 6.47
C TYR A 168 10.12 1.55 7.32
N GLN A 169 9.95 1.45 8.65
CA GLN A 169 11.06 1.31 9.61
C GLN A 169 12.06 0.21 9.17
N GLY A 170 13.34 0.55 9.13
CA GLY A 170 14.41 -0.32 8.65
C GLY A 170 14.69 -0.22 7.14
N GLU A 171 13.81 0.39 6.35
CA GLU A 171 14.06 0.63 4.92
C GLU A 171 15.22 1.60 4.71
N GLU A 172 15.34 2.61 5.57
CA GLU A 172 16.39 3.62 5.57
C GLU A 172 17.81 3.05 5.77
N ILE A 173 17.91 1.88 6.40
CA ILE A 173 19.18 1.16 6.56
C ILE A 173 19.32 -0.05 5.61
N GLY A 174 18.36 -0.22 4.69
CA GLY A 174 18.33 -1.34 3.75
C GLY A 174 18.15 -2.69 4.45
N MET A 175 17.24 -2.77 5.43
CA MET A 175 16.92 -3.99 6.15
C MET A 175 16.37 -5.05 5.17
N THR A 176 16.76 -6.30 5.40
CA THR A 176 16.33 -7.48 4.64
C THR A 176 15.30 -8.29 5.42
N ASN A 177 14.68 -9.27 4.78
CA ASN A 177 13.77 -10.20 5.46
C ASN A 177 14.49 -10.95 6.59
N TYR A 178 13.75 -11.26 7.67
CA TYR A 178 14.23 -12.12 8.71
C TYR A 178 14.31 -13.58 8.21
N PRO A 179 15.44 -14.28 8.40
CA PRO A 179 15.62 -15.64 7.91
C PRO A 179 15.04 -16.67 8.90
N PHE A 180 13.72 -16.83 8.94
CA PHE A 180 13.05 -17.83 9.76
C PHE A 180 13.65 -19.22 9.55
N LYS A 181 13.90 -19.95 10.63
CA LYS A 181 14.48 -21.30 10.63
C LYS A 181 13.45 -22.40 10.83
N SER A 182 12.33 -22.07 11.47
CA SER A 182 11.22 -22.99 11.69
C SER A 182 9.88 -22.23 11.70
N LEU A 183 8.78 -22.97 11.56
CA LEU A 183 7.43 -22.42 11.69
C LEU A 183 7.11 -21.93 13.09
N ASP A 184 7.81 -22.42 14.11
CA ASP A 184 7.61 -22.02 15.51
C ASP A 184 8.06 -20.57 15.79
N GLU A 185 8.87 -19.99 14.89
CA GLU A 185 9.28 -18.59 14.96
C GLU A 185 8.24 -17.63 14.35
N ILE A 186 7.17 -18.16 13.75
CA ILE A 186 6.13 -17.37 13.07
C ILE A 186 4.95 -17.19 14.01
N GLU A 187 4.61 -15.94 14.30
CA GLU A 187 3.45 -15.59 15.12
C GLU A 187 2.19 -15.26 14.30
N ASP A 188 2.36 -14.92 13.01
CA ASP A 188 1.25 -14.58 12.12
C ASP A 188 0.35 -15.79 11.86
N ILE A 189 -0.90 -15.68 12.29
CA ILE A 189 -1.90 -16.77 12.21
C ILE A 189 -2.23 -17.16 10.76
N GLU A 190 -2.22 -16.23 9.84
CA GLU A 190 -2.51 -16.52 8.43
C GLU A 190 -1.40 -17.37 7.80
N SER A 191 -0.13 -17.01 8.07
CA SER A 191 1.03 -17.78 7.63
C SER A 191 1.07 -19.18 8.25
N ILE A 192 0.75 -19.29 9.54
CA ILE A 192 0.68 -20.58 10.24
C ILE A 192 -0.39 -21.48 9.62
N ASN A 193 -1.59 -20.96 9.38
CA ASN A 193 -2.67 -21.72 8.77
C ASN A 193 -2.34 -22.18 7.36
N TYR A 194 -1.78 -21.27 6.53
CA TYR A 194 -1.34 -21.62 5.19
C TYR A 194 -0.27 -22.73 5.19
N ALA A 195 0.70 -22.63 6.09
CA ALA A 195 1.74 -23.65 6.23
C ALA A 195 1.15 -25.02 6.61
N LYS A 196 0.21 -25.07 7.57
CA LYS A 196 -0.49 -26.30 7.96
C LYS A 196 -1.24 -26.92 6.77
N GLU A 197 -2.05 -26.14 6.07
CA GLU A 197 -2.80 -26.61 4.90
C GLU A 197 -1.87 -27.10 3.76
N SER A 198 -0.68 -26.51 3.63
CA SER A 198 0.29 -26.89 2.62
C SER A 198 1.04 -28.18 2.95
N LEU A 199 1.15 -28.52 4.23
CA LEU A 199 1.78 -29.77 4.69
C LEU A 199 0.81 -30.97 4.65
N GLU A 200 -0.50 -30.70 4.60
CA GLU A 200 -1.55 -31.75 4.51
C GLU A 200 -1.82 -32.19 3.06
N LYS A 201 -1.29 -31.51 2.06
CA LYS A 201 -1.40 -31.80 0.62
C LYS A 201 -0.19 -32.54 0.08
#